data_39abb2ed66a1a02177d0cb8e6ebd6e60
#
_entry.id   39abb2ed66a1a02177d0cb8e6ebd6e60
#
_cell.length_a   1.000
_cell.length_b   1.000
_cell.length_c   1.000
_cell.angle_alpha   90.00
_cell.angle_beta   90.00
_cell.angle_gamma   90.00
#
_symmetry.space_group_name_H-M   'P 1'
#
loop_
_entity.id
_entity.type
_entity.pdbx_description
1 polymer ?
#
loop_
_entity_poly.entity_id
_entity_poly.type
_entity_poly.pdbx_seq_one_letter_code
_entity_poly.pdbx_strand_id
1 'polypeptide(L)'
;MKVLLANQIGGLWRQVKTIGFESVSTPMAWLGLVAYSLQLYLDFCGYSWMAIGVGELLGFRLPRNFEHPYAARSMRDFWRRWHISLSSWFRDYVYIPLGGSKKGEGRTYLNLLVVWLFTGLW
;
A
#
# COMPACT_ATOMS: atom_id res chain seq x y z
N MET A 1 -10.55 13.62 4.81
CA MET A 1 -10.51 12.40 3.99
C MET A 1 -10.83 11.15 4.79
N LYS A 2 -10.10 10.85 5.87
CA LYS A 2 -10.30 9.62 6.67
C LYS A 2 -11.73 9.47 7.19
N VAL A 3 -12.26 10.45 7.93
CA VAL A 3 -13.58 10.38 8.57
C VAL A 3 -14.73 10.45 7.56
N LEU A 4 -14.60 11.27 6.52
CA LEU A 4 -15.68 11.52 5.58
C LEU A 4 -15.79 10.49 4.45
N LEU A 5 -14.69 9.93 3.99
CA LEU A 5 -14.67 9.02 2.84
C LEU A 5 -14.31 7.59 3.22
N ALA A 6 -13.17 7.38 3.90
CA ALA A 6 -12.69 6.04 4.19
C ALA A 6 -13.64 5.27 5.12
N ASN A 7 -14.20 5.90 6.14
CA ASN A 7 -15.16 5.26 7.05
C ASN A 7 -16.47 4.89 6.37
N GLN A 8 -16.96 5.74 5.44
CA GLN A 8 -18.17 5.47 4.66
C GLN A 8 -17.99 4.29 3.71
N ILE A 9 -16.87 4.31 2.96
CA ILE A 9 -16.54 3.24 2.01
C ILE A 9 -16.28 1.92 2.75
N GLY A 10 -15.66 1.97 3.93
CA GLY A 10 -15.46 0.79 4.79
C GLY A 10 -16.73 0.13 5.29
N GLY A 11 -17.85 0.87 5.31
CA GLY A 11 -19.18 0.33 5.59
C GLY A 11 -19.61 -0.72 4.57
N LEU A 12 -19.38 -0.49 3.28
CA LEU A 12 -19.68 -1.43 2.20
C LEU A 12 -18.93 -2.75 2.37
N TRP A 13 -17.63 -2.68 2.65
CA TRP A 13 -16.82 -3.89 2.89
C TRP A 13 -17.33 -4.70 4.09
N ARG A 14 -17.69 -4.03 5.19
CA ARG A 14 -18.26 -4.69 6.36
C ARG A 14 -19.58 -5.38 6.05
N GLN A 15 -20.46 -4.76 5.28
CA GLN A 15 -21.72 -5.37 4.85
C GLN A 15 -21.50 -6.63 4.01
N VAL A 16 -20.60 -6.58 3.01
CA VAL A 16 -20.22 -7.75 2.21
C VAL A 16 -19.69 -8.89 3.09
N LYS A 17 -18.86 -8.57 4.09
CA LYS A 17 -18.33 -9.56 5.03
C LYS A 17 -19.40 -10.15 5.95
N THR A 18 -20.42 -9.38 6.32
CA THR A 18 -21.49 -9.82 7.23
C THR A 18 -22.51 -10.72 6.52
N ILE A 19 -22.77 -10.48 5.23
CA ILE A 19 -23.69 -11.31 4.41
C ILE A 19 -23.11 -12.72 4.18
N GLY A 20 -21.78 -12.87 4.27
CA GLY A 20 -21.08 -14.14 4.01
C GLY A 20 -20.74 -14.33 2.53
N PHE A 21 -19.56 -14.88 2.28
CA PHE A 21 -19.01 -15.02 0.91
C PHE A 21 -19.81 -15.95 0.00
N GLU A 22 -20.58 -16.89 0.57
CA GLU A 22 -21.41 -17.84 -0.19
C GLU A 22 -22.69 -17.20 -0.76
N SER A 23 -23.15 -16.10 -0.16
CA SER A 23 -24.40 -15.42 -0.54
C SER A 23 -24.18 -14.16 -1.36
N VAL A 24 -22.92 -13.76 -1.59
CA VAL A 24 -22.57 -12.52 -2.29
C VAL A 24 -22.47 -12.76 -3.79
N SER A 25 -23.19 -11.97 -4.58
CA SER A 25 -23.06 -12.01 -6.04
C SER A 25 -21.67 -11.54 -6.50
N THR A 26 -21.18 -12.06 -7.63
CA THR A 26 -19.88 -11.69 -8.20
C THR A 26 -19.68 -10.17 -8.35
N PRO A 27 -20.65 -9.39 -8.88
CA PRO A 27 -20.51 -7.93 -8.95
C PRO A 27 -20.35 -7.26 -7.57
N MET A 28 -21.08 -7.76 -6.57
CA MET A 28 -21.00 -7.22 -5.20
C MET A 28 -19.65 -7.53 -4.54
N ALA A 29 -19.09 -8.72 -4.82
CA ALA A 29 -17.74 -9.07 -4.36
C ALA A 29 -16.67 -8.14 -4.95
N TRP A 30 -16.73 -7.84 -6.25
CA TRP A 30 -15.84 -6.89 -6.91
C TRP A 30 -16.00 -5.48 -6.34
N LEU A 31 -17.22 -5.01 -6.13
CA LEU A 31 -17.47 -3.71 -5.51
C LEU A 31 -16.86 -3.65 -4.10
N GLY A 32 -17.01 -4.71 -3.31
CA GLY A 32 -16.40 -4.83 -1.99
C GLY A 32 -14.87 -4.75 -2.02
N LEU A 33 -14.23 -5.44 -2.96
CA LEU A 33 -12.77 -5.40 -3.13
C LEU A 33 -12.27 -4.00 -3.52
N VAL A 34 -12.94 -3.34 -4.45
CA VAL A 34 -12.61 -1.96 -4.85
C VAL A 34 -12.81 -1.01 -3.68
N ALA A 35 -13.93 -1.12 -2.97
CA ALA A 35 -14.19 -0.31 -1.78
C ALA A 35 -13.12 -0.51 -0.70
N TYR A 36 -12.73 -1.74 -0.42
CA TYR A 36 -11.67 -2.06 0.53
C TYR A 36 -10.31 -1.47 0.12
N SER A 37 -9.95 -1.61 -1.15
CA SER A 37 -8.70 -1.06 -1.69
C SER A 37 -8.64 0.47 -1.57
N LEU A 38 -9.74 1.14 -1.91
CA LEU A 38 -9.85 2.59 -1.77
C LEU A 38 -9.84 3.03 -0.31
N GLN A 39 -10.52 2.30 0.57
CA GLN A 39 -10.49 2.58 2.00
C GLN A 39 -9.07 2.51 2.54
N LEU A 40 -8.33 1.43 2.26
CA LEU A 40 -6.96 1.24 2.70
C LEU A 40 -6.06 2.39 2.23
N TYR A 41 -6.18 2.77 0.96
CA TYR A 41 -5.43 3.88 0.40
C TYR A 41 -5.76 5.22 1.07
N LEU A 42 -7.03 5.55 1.20
CA LEU A 42 -7.48 6.83 1.76
C LEU A 42 -7.13 6.95 3.25
N ASP A 43 -7.25 5.86 4.01
CA ASP A 43 -6.87 5.82 5.42
C ASP A 43 -5.37 6.07 5.60
N PHE A 44 -4.55 5.34 4.87
CA PHE A 44 -3.11 5.42 5.02
C PHE A 44 -2.53 6.70 4.40
N CYS A 45 -3.03 7.12 3.26
CA CYS A 45 -2.67 8.38 2.65
C CYS A 45 -3.04 9.57 3.55
N GLY A 46 -4.25 9.56 4.12
CA GLY A 46 -4.70 10.58 5.07
C GLY A 46 -3.83 10.64 6.32
N TYR A 47 -3.45 9.50 6.89
CA TYR A 47 -2.50 9.44 8.01
C TYR A 47 -1.14 10.03 7.63
N SER A 48 -0.61 9.68 6.46
CA SER A 48 0.68 10.19 5.97
C SER A 48 0.66 11.72 5.78
N TRP A 49 -0.43 12.26 5.23
CA TRP A 49 -0.60 13.71 5.11
C TRP A 49 -0.66 14.42 6.46
N MET A 50 -1.31 13.84 7.46
CA MET A 50 -1.31 14.40 8.81
C MET A 50 0.10 14.43 9.42
N ALA A 51 0.88 13.34 9.24
CA ALA A 51 2.26 13.28 9.70
C ALA A 51 3.14 14.35 9.02
N ILE A 52 2.98 14.55 7.70
CA ILE A 52 3.69 15.61 6.95
C ILE A 52 3.32 16.99 7.50
N GLY A 53 2.03 17.27 7.70
CA GLY A 53 1.57 18.56 8.23
C GLY A 53 2.12 18.85 9.64
N VAL A 54 2.13 17.85 10.53
CA VAL A 54 2.74 18.00 11.86
C VAL A 54 4.25 18.21 11.75
N GLY A 55 4.92 17.46 10.86
CA GLY A 55 6.35 17.65 10.60
C GLY A 55 6.67 19.07 10.13
N GLU A 56 5.89 19.61 9.20
CA GLU A 56 6.06 20.99 8.71
C GLU A 56 5.87 22.03 9.80
N LEU A 57 4.89 21.85 10.71
CA LEU A 57 4.70 22.71 11.88
C LEU A 57 5.90 22.68 12.82
N LEU A 58 6.61 21.58 12.91
CA LEU A 58 7.83 21.41 13.71
C LEU A 58 9.12 21.79 12.96
N GLY A 59 9.00 22.29 11.72
CA GLY A 59 10.16 22.69 10.89
C GLY A 59 10.83 21.53 10.13
N PHE A 60 10.25 20.32 10.13
CA PHE A 60 10.77 19.17 9.40
C PHE A 60 10.08 19.02 8.04
N ARG A 61 10.84 18.73 6.99
CA ARG A 61 10.31 18.36 5.68
C ARG A 61 10.29 16.85 5.53
N LEU A 62 9.12 16.25 5.67
CA LEU A 62 8.92 14.81 5.48
C LEU A 62 8.60 14.50 4.02
N PRO A 63 9.13 13.39 3.46
CA PRO A 63 8.84 12.98 2.08
C PRO A 63 7.39 12.49 1.95
N ARG A 64 6.82 12.64 0.74
CA ARG A 64 5.52 12.06 0.40
C ARG A 64 5.60 10.53 0.37
N ASN A 65 4.59 9.87 0.91
CA ASN A 65 4.48 8.40 0.93
C ASN A 65 3.63 7.82 -0.20
N PHE A 66 2.80 8.64 -0.84
CA PHE A 66 1.88 8.19 -1.89
C PHE A 66 1.89 9.16 -3.06
N GLU A 67 1.96 8.60 -4.29
CA GLU A 67 1.91 9.36 -5.54
C GLU A 67 1.06 8.62 -6.58
N HIS A 68 -0.27 8.77 -6.47
CA HIS A 68 -1.25 8.15 -7.37
C HIS A 68 -0.99 6.65 -7.65
N PRO A 69 -0.95 5.76 -6.63
CA PRO A 69 -0.51 4.37 -6.79
C PRO A 69 -1.39 3.56 -7.74
N TYR A 70 -2.69 3.84 -7.80
CA TYR A 70 -3.62 3.13 -8.69
C TYR A 70 -3.54 3.57 -10.17
N ALA A 71 -2.77 4.61 -10.49
CA ALA A 71 -2.42 4.96 -11.86
C ALA A 71 -1.16 4.22 -12.36
N ALA A 72 -0.60 3.31 -11.57
CA ALA A 72 0.59 2.56 -11.93
C ALA A 72 0.33 1.60 -13.10
N ARG A 73 1.29 1.52 -14.02
CA ARG A 73 1.22 0.65 -15.20
C ARG A 73 1.93 -0.69 -15.02
N SER A 74 2.60 -0.90 -13.89
CA SER A 74 3.29 -2.15 -13.54
C SER A 74 3.41 -2.29 -12.04
N MET A 75 3.69 -3.52 -11.53
CA MET A 75 3.95 -3.75 -10.12
C MET A 75 5.17 -2.96 -9.61
N ARG A 76 6.19 -2.82 -10.44
CA ARG A 76 7.36 -1.98 -10.10
C ARG A 76 7.00 -0.51 -9.96
N ASP A 77 6.14 0.01 -10.84
CA ASP A 77 5.65 1.39 -10.79
C ASP A 77 4.72 1.58 -9.58
N PHE A 78 3.88 0.59 -9.25
CA PHE A 78 3.04 0.61 -8.07
C PHE A 78 3.86 0.81 -6.78
N TRP A 79 4.90 -0.01 -6.56
CA TRP A 79 5.75 0.09 -5.36
C TRP A 79 6.61 1.36 -5.31
N ARG A 80 6.80 2.07 -6.41
CA ARG A 80 7.42 3.40 -6.45
C ARG A 80 6.48 4.51 -6.00
N ARG A 81 5.17 4.24 -5.98
CA ARG A 81 4.09 5.18 -5.68
C ARG A 81 3.35 4.87 -4.39
N TRP A 82 3.47 3.65 -3.89
CA TRP A 82 2.86 3.15 -2.66
C TRP A 82 3.88 3.06 -1.54
N HIS A 83 3.58 3.68 -0.39
CA HIS A 83 4.42 3.70 0.81
C HIS A 83 5.91 3.92 0.47
N ILE A 84 6.20 5.03 -0.21
CA ILE A 84 7.48 5.33 -0.86
C ILE A 84 8.66 5.25 0.11
N SER A 85 8.52 5.75 1.35
CA SER A 85 9.58 5.69 2.36
C SER A 85 9.96 4.27 2.73
N LEU A 86 8.98 3.39 3.00
CA LEU A 86 9.21 1.99 3.31
C LEU A 86 9.79 1.23 2.11
N SER A 87 9.20 1.42 0.93
CA SER A 87 9.64 0.79 -0.31
C SER A 87 11.08 1.16 -0.66
N SER A 88 11.46 2.44 -0.47
CA SER A 88 12.84 2.91 -0.66
C SER A 88 13.78 2.28 0.34
N TRP A 89 13.39 2.24 1.62
CA TRP A 89 14.19 1.65 2.68
C TRP A 89 14.49 0.18 2.41
N PHE A 90 13.46 -0.63 2.10
CA PHE A 90 13.66 -2.04 1.76
C PHE A 90 14.50 -2.24 0.50
N ARG A 91 14.32 -1.38 -0.51
CA ARG A 91 15.16 -1.41 -1.71
C ARG A 91 16.63 -1.17 -1.37
N ASP A 92 16.92 -0.12 -0.62
CA ASP A 92 18.28 0.36 -0.43
C ASP A 92 19.04 -0.45 0.62
N TYR A 93 18.37 -0.91 1.67
CA TYR A 93 18.99 -1.60 2.80
C TYR A 93 18.83 -3.13 2.78
N VAL A 94 17.90 -3.68 2.00
CA VAL A 94 17.68 -5.13 1.92
C VAL A 94 17.90 -5.64 0.50
N TYR A 95 17.13 -5.13 -0.49
CA TYR A 95 17.14 -5.68 -1.84
C TYR A 95 18.47 -5.47 -2.57
N ILE A 96 19.02 -4.25 -2.55
CA ILE A 96 20.30 -3.93 -3.22
C ILE A 96 21.47 -4.67 -2.57
N PRO A 97 21.65 -4.69 -1.24
CA PRO A 97 22.72 -5.45 -0.59
C PRO A 97 22.68 -6.95 -0.86
N LEU A 98 21.50 -7.57 -1.00
CA LEU A 98 21.34 -8.97 -1.38
C LEU A 98 21.72 -9.26 -2.85
N GLY A 99 22.05 -8.22 -3.63
CA GLY A 99 22.46 -8.31 -5.03
C GLY A 99 21.43 -7.79 -6.03
N GLY A 100 20.26 -7.34 -5.56
CA GLY A 100 19.20 -6.79 -6.41
C GLY A 100 18.80 -7.75 -7.54
N SER A 101 18.68 -7.22 -8.76
CA SER A 101 18.37 -7.99 -9.99
C SER A 101 19.62 -8.35 -10.82
N LYS A 102 20.83 -8.10 -10.31
CA LYS A 102 22.08 -8.28 -11.10
C LYS A 102 22.58 -9.73 -11.16
N LYS A 103 22.11 -10.60 -10.28
CA LYS A 103 22.63 -11.98 -10.11
C LYS A 103 21.72 -13.05 -10.72
N GLY A 104 20.96 -12.72 -11.77
CA GLY A 104 20.06 -13.64 -12.46
C GLY A 104 18.64 -13.68 -11.86
N GLU A 105 17.71 -14.31 -12.60
CA GLU A 105 16.27 -14.30 -12.26
C GLU A 105 15.97 -15.03 -10.95
N GLY A 106 16.52 -16.23 -10.74
CA GLY A 106 16.29 -17.00 -9.51
C GLY A 106 16.73 -16.27 -8.26
N ARG A 107 17.87 -15.57 -8.30
CA ARG A 107 18.33 -14.75 -7.18
C ARG A 107 17.44 -13.51 -6.98
N THR A 108 16.95 -12.94 -8.06
CA THR A 108 16.00 -11.82 -8.01
C THR A 108 14.71 -12.22 -7.29
N TYR A 109 14.13 -13.38 -7.61
CA TYR A 109 12.94 -13.89 -6.93
C TYR A 109 13.19 -14.18 -5.45
N LEU A 110 14.32 -14.75 -5.10
CA LEU A 110 14.69 -14.97 -3.69
C LEU A 110 14.83 -13.66 -2.94
N ASN A 111 15.49 -12.65 -3.52
CA ASN A 111 15.63 -11.34 -2.90
C ASN A 111 14.27 -10.64 -2.70
N LEU A 112 13.37 -10.77 -3.67
CA LEU A 112 12.00 -10.27 -3.54
C LEU A 112 11.23 -11.00 -2.44
N LEU A 113 11.34 -12.33 -2.36
CA LEU A 113 10.70 -13.12 -1.31
C LEU A 113 11.16 -12.67 0.07
N VAL A 114 12.46 -12.45 0.27
CA VAL A 114 13.03 -11.94 1.54
C VAL A 114 12.43 -10.58 1.88
N VAL A 115 12.39 -9.65 0.92
CA VAL A 115 11.77 -8.32 1.13
C VAL A 115 10.30 -8.47 1.53
N TRP A 116 9.53 -9.33 0.88
CA TRP A 116 8.12 -9.56 1.19
C TRP A 116 7.91 -10.15 2.58
N LEU A 117 8.73 -11.11 2.98
CA LEU A 117 8.69 -11.70 4.33
C LEU A 117 8.97 -10.63 5.40
N PHE A 118 10.01 -9.84 5.23
CA PHE A 118 10.32 -8.75 6.16
C PHE A 118 9.24 -7.67 6.18
N THR A 119 8.66 -7.33 5.04
CA THR A 119 7.55 -6.37 4.97
C THR A 119 6.30 -6.88 5.69
N GLY A 120 6.00 -8.17 5.56
CA GLY A 120 4.89 -8.81 6.26
C GLY A 120 5.08 -8.93 7.77
N LEU A 121 6.32 -9.15 8.21
CA LEU A 121 6.69 -9.18 9.64
C LEU A 121 6.60 -7.77 10.28
N TRP A 122 7.03 -6.76 9.55
CA TRP A 122 6.98 -5.37 10.00
C TRP A 122 5.56 -4.86 10.20
#